data_c208e6bb3e0a6f30b0eea9ad2aeabc16
#
_entry.id   c208e6bb3e0a6f30b0eea9ad2aeabc16
#
_cell.length_a   1.000
_cell.length_b   1.000
_cell.length_c   1.000
_cell.angle_alpha   90.00
_cell.angle_beta   90.00
_cell.angle_gamma   90.00
#
_symmetry.space_group_name_H-M   'P 1'
#
loop_
_entity.id
_entity.type
_entity.pdbx_description
1 polymer ?
#
loop_
_entity_poly.entity_id
_entity_poly.type
_entity_poly.pdbx_seq_one_letter_code
_entity_poly.pdbx_strand_id
1 'polypeptide(L)'
;IIYMRSWFIFAHVVDDDEKKEFDRIFKKCRKNLDNNTSVYILRIYSKKLANVYHITSEKQTIVLKSQQKDLTRRRWISSLVNFVKRQSEKNKDEIKALSYYGHGGSVVIGKWQDPFLGVSQFTNYVIKPFGDIKLITMDSCYMGGLTSMYEVSAYCKFAAASPSWHPDLSVSSLKAFGKLPKSDDD
;
A
#
# COMPACT_ATOMS: atom_id res chain seq x y z
N ILE A 1 -23.02 -12.23 7.06
CA ILE A 1 -22.48 -10.92 6.57
C ILE A 1 -21.33 -11.27 5.65
N ILE A 2 -21.46 -10.95 4.34
CA ILE A 2 -20.34 -11.12 3.38
C ILE A 2 -19.45 -9.89 3.53
N TYR A 3 -18.21 -10.08 3.95
CA TYR A 3 -17.19 -9.05 3.93
C TYR A 3 -16.59 -8.97 2.53
N MET A 4 -16.43 -7.76 1.99
CA MET A 4 -15.65 -7.55 0.77
C MET A 4 -14.16 -7.72 1.10
N ARG A 5 -13.44 -8.41 0.24
CA ARG A 5 -11.98 -8.48 0.34
C ARG A 5 -11.37 -7.20 -0.15
N SER A 6 -10.43 -6.68 0.60
CA SER A 6 -9.86 -5.39 0.26
C SER A 6 -8.35 -5.42 0.24
N TRP A 7 -7.82 -4.62 -0.68
CA TRP A 7 -6.39 -4.38 -0.82
C TRP A 7 -6.06 -2.97 -0.37
N PHE A 8 -5.06 -2.83 0.48
CA PHE A 8 -4.51 -1.53 0.83
C PHE A 8 -3.19 -1.29 0.11
N ILE A 9 -3.07 -0.18 -0.59
CA ILE A 9 -1.86 0.25 -1.27
C ILE A 9 -1.33 1.51 -0.59
N PHE A 10 -0.13 1.42 -0.09
CA PHE A 10 0.64 2.56 0.39
C PHE A 10 1.61 2.98 -0.73
N ALA A 11 1.30 4.08 -1.42
CA ALA A 11 2.09 4.58 -2.55
C ALA A 11 2.84 5.86 -2.16
N HIS A 12 4.17 5.79 -2.12
CA HIS A 12 5.05 6.95 -1.94
C HIS A 12 5.63 7.35 -3.29
N VAL A 13 4.95 8.27 -3.99
CA VAL A 13 5.13 8.58 -5.41
C VAL A 13 5.49 10.06 -5.54
N VAL A 14 6.72 10.38 -5.28
CA VAL A 14 7.20 11.78 -5.22
C VAL A 14 7.92 12.23 -6.48
N ASP A 15 8.49 11.30 -7.25
CA ASP A 15 9.18 11.60 -8.51
C ASP A 15 8.21 11.62 -9.69
N ASP A 16 8.56 12.37 -10.74
CA ASP A 16 7.67 12.54 -11.87
C ASP A 16 7.50 11.27 -12.72
N ASP A 17 8.54 10.44 -12.83
CA ASP A 17 8.44 9.16 -13.55
C ASP A 17 7.62 8.14 -12.76
N GLU A 18 7.82 8.02 -11.45
CA GLU A 18 6.96 7.21 -10.58
C GLU A 18 5.50 7.69 -10.65
N LYS A 19 5.26 9.01 -10.67
CA LYS A 19 3.90 9.57 -10.78
C LYS A 19 3.23 9.14 -12.06
N LYS A 20 3.92 9.24 -13.22
CA LYS A 20 3.39 8.84 -14.53
C LYS A 20 3.03 7.36 -14.56
N GLU A 21 3.95 6.52 -14.09
CA GLU A 21 3.73 5.07 -14.05
C GLU A 21 2.58 4.71 -13.11
N PHE A 22 2.58 5.25 -11.90
CA PHE A 22 1.50 5.04 -10.95
C PHE A 22 0.15 5.49 -11.51
N ASP A 23 0.08 6.65 -12.18
CA ASP A 23 -1.15 7.15 -12.79
C ASP A 23 -1.66 6.23 -13.89
N ARG A 24 -0.75 5.65 -14.69
CA ARG A 24 -1.10 4.66 -15.71
C ARG A 24 -1.78 3.43 -15.11
N ILE A 25 -1.27 2.96 -14.00
CA ILE A 25 -1.77 1.79 -13.30
C ILE A 25 -3.05 2.10 -12.56
N PHE A 26 -3.07 3.21 -11.86
CA PHE A 26 -4.22 3.70 -11.14
C PHE A 26 -5.47 3.78 -12.01
N LYS A 27 -5.33 4.28 -13.26
CA LYS A 27 -6.40 4.33 -14.24
C LYS A 27 -6.94 2.94 -14.63
N LYS A 28 -6.10 1.91 -14.58
CA LYS A 28 -6.46 0.53 -14.93
C LYS A 28 -7.01 -0.26 -13.73
N CYS A 29 -6.71 0.16 -12.50
CA CYS A 29 -7.07 -0.56 -11.30
C CYS A 29 -8.57 -0.94 -11.28
N ARG A 30 -9.45 0.04 -11.47
CA ARG A 30 -10.90 -0.17 -11.44
C ARG A 30 -11.40 -1.23 -12.44
N LYS A 31 -10.81 -1.27 -13.64
CA LYS A 31 -11.23 -2.20 -14.70
C LYS A 31 -10.95 -3.67 -14.37
N ASN A 32 -10.04 -3.91 -13.44
CA ASN A 32 -9.61 -5.25 -13.05
C ASN A 32 -10.29 -5.75 -11.77
N LEU A 33 -11.07 -4.90 -11.10
CA LEU A 33 -11.79 -5.28 -9.88
C LEU A 33 -13.07 -6.03 -10.21
N ASP A 34 -13.32 -7.10 -9.47
CA ASP A 34 -14.63 -7.72 -9.42
C ASP A 34 -15.56 -6.99 -8.42
N ASN A 35 -16.82 -7.41 -8.37
CA ASN A 35 -17.82 -6.75 -7.51
C ASN A 35 -17.63 -7.02 -6.01
N ASN A 36 -16.76 -7.97 -5.65
CA ASN A 36 -16.49 -8.38 -4.27
C ASN A 36 -15.15 -7.87 -3.74
N THR A 37 -14.45 -7.06 -4.55
CA THR A 37 -13.12 -6.54 -4.21
C THR A 37 -13.13 -5.02 -4.20
N SER A 38 -12.55 -4.43 -3.17
CA SER A 38 -12.28 -3.00 -3.10
C SER A 38 -10.79 -2.72 -2.87
N VAL A 39 -10.37 -1.51 -3.21
CA VAL A 39 -8.97 -1.07 -3.03
C VAL A 39 -8.94 0.28 -2.33
N TYR A 40 -8.16 0.36 -1.26
CA TYR A 40 -7.82 1.61 -0.60
C TYR A 40 -6.41 2.01 -1.02
N ILE A 41 -6.22 3.23 -1.49
CA ILE A 41 -4.90 3.75 -1.86
C ILE A 41 -4.59 4.99 -1.04
N LEU A 42 -3.56 4.91 -0.22
CA LEU A 42 -2.94 6.08 0.40
C LEU A 42 -1.78 6.51 -0.51
N ARG A 43 -2.00 7.55 -1.30
CA ARG A 43 -1.00 8.10 -2.21
C ARG A 43 -0.36 9.34 -1.60
N ILE A 44 0.95 9.29 -1.41
CA ILE A 44 1.78 10.39 -0.92
C ILE A 44 2.49 11.03 -2.11
N TYR A 45 2.18 12.29 -2.38
CA TYR A 45 2.71 13.05 -3.51
C TYR A 45 3.98 13.82 -3.19
N SER A 46 4.17 14.13 -1.90
CA SER A 46 5.31 14.87 -1.41
C SER A 46 5.47 14.61 0.09
N LYS A 47 6.49 15.20 0.70
CA LYS A 47 6.68 15.12 2.16
C LYS A 47 5.47 15.62 2.98
N LYS A 48 4.56 16.36 2.36
CA LYS A 48 3.47 17.07 3.05
C LYS A 48 2.07 16.85 2.47
N LEU A 49 1.92 16.18 1.33
CA LEU A 49 0.63 16.03 0.65
C LEU A 49 0.30 14.56 0.41
N ALA A 50 -0.91 14.18 0.76
CA ALA A 50 -1.44 12.85 0.50
C ALA A 50 -2.93 12.87 0.18
N ASN A 51 -3.37 11.90 -0.61
CA ASN A 51 -4.77 11.58 -0.83
C ASN A 51 -5.04 10.12 -0.47
N VAL A 52 -6.23 9.87 0.07
CA VAL A 52 -6.76 8.52 0.22
C VAL A 52 -7.88 8.32 -0.80
N TYR A 53 -7.79 7.24 -1.55
CA TYR A 53 -8.78 6.82 -2.53
C TYR A 53 -9.44 5.53 -2.06
N HIS A 54 -10.73 5.40 -2.36
CA HIS A 54 -11.47 4.14 -2.30
C HIS A 54 -11.96 3.81 -3.71
N ILE A 55 -11.67 2.60 -4.18
CA ILE A 55 -11.94 2.14 -5.54
C ILE A 55 -12.71 0.83 -5.46
N THR A 56 -13.83 0.78 -6.16
CA THR A 56 -14.62 -0.43 -6.42
C THR A 56 -14.74 -0.61 -7.93
N SER A 57 -15.30 -1.73 -8.38
CA SER A 57 -15.62 -1.95 -9.81
C SER A 57 -16.49 -0.83 -10.40
N GLU A 58 -17.37 -0.24 -9.57
CA GLU A 58 -18.32 0.78 -10.01
C GLU A 58 -17.76 2.20 -9.99
N LYS A 59 -16.98 2.53 -8.94
CA LYS A 59 -16.54 3.92 -8.70
C LYS A 59 -15.14 4.03 -8.12
N GLN A 60 -14.57 5.21 -8.35
CA GLN A 60 -13.31 5.65 -7.74
C GLN A 60 -13.57 7.00 -7.06
N THR A 61 -13.30 7.08 -5.77
CA THR A 61 -13.60 8.26 -4.96
C THR A 61 -12.38 8.67 -4.15
N ILE A 62 -12.09 9.98 -4.12
CA ILE A 62 -11.16 10.55 -3.13
C ILE A 62 -11.92 10.71 -1.83
N VAL A 63 -11.57 9.93 -0.82
CA VAL A 63 -12.23 9.94 0.48
C VAL A 63 -11.55 10.85 1.50
N LEU A 64 -10.29 11.23 1.25
CA LEU A 64 -9.54 12.19 2.04
C LEU A 64 -8.47 12.88 1.21
N LYS A 65 -8.36 14.21 1.36
CA LYS A 65 -7.18 14.99 0.96
C LYS A 65 -6.52 15.49 2.24
N SER A 66 -5.22 15.28 2.38
CA SER A 66 -4.50 15.62 3.60
C SER A 66 -3.22 16.39 3.31
N GLN A 67 -2.96 17.35 4.17
CA GLN A 67 -1.70 18.09 4.19
C GLN A 67 -1.09 17.98 5.58
N GLN A 68 0.19 17.62 5.63
CA GLN A 68 0.97 17.66 6.86
C GLN A 68 1.25 19.11 7.21
N LYS A 69 0.66 19.61 8.31
CA LYS A 69 0.91 20.97 8.85
C LYS A 69 1.78 20.89 10.10
N ASP A 70 1.17 20.52 11.23
CA ASP A 70 1.78 20.59 12.56
C ASP A 70 2.14 19.22 13.16
N LEU A 71 1.88 18.14 12.43
CA LEU A 71 2.19 16.78 12.86
C LEU A 71 3.59 16.36 12.44
N THR A 72 4.27 15.58 13.27
CA THR A 72 5.44 14.83 12.82
C THR A 72 5.02 13.87 11.70
N ARG A 73 5.95 13.54 10.79
CA ARG A 73 5.68 12.60 9.69
C ARG A 73 5.05 11.30 10.19
N ARG A 74 5.57 10.73 11.26
CA ARG A 74 5.07 9.49 11.87
C ARG A 74 3.61 9.59 12.30
N ARG A 75 3.26 10.65 13.04
CA ARG A 75 1.88 10.89 13.49
C ARG A 75 0.95 11.14 12.32
N TRP A 76 1.40 11.87 11.31
CA TRP A 76 0.62 12.11 10.10
C TRP A 76 0.32 10.80 9.37
N ILE A 77 1.35 9.97 9.08
CA ILE A 77 1.15 8.67 8.42
C ILE A 77 0.23 7.77 9.25
N SER A 78 0.47 7.65 10.55
CA SER A 78 -0.38 6.86 11.44
C SER A 78 -1.85 7.35 11.40
N SER A 79 -2.10 8.64 11.36
CA SER A 79 -3.46 9.19 11.26
C SER A 79 -4.13 8.84 9.93
N LEU A 80 -3.40 8.87 8.82
CA LEU A 80 -3.90 8.48 7.49
C LEU A 80 -4.21 6.99 7.39
N VAL A 81 -3.33 6.15 7.92
CA VAL A 81 -3.54 4.69 7.96
C VAL A 81 -4.73 4.33 8.83
N ASN A 82 -4.85 4.93 10.01
CA ASN A 82 -6.02 4.75 10.88
C ASN A 82 -7.32 5.26 10.24
N PHE A 83 -7.25 6.29 9.40
CA PHE A 83 -8.40 6.72 8.61
C PHE A 83 -8.80 5.65 7.59
N VAL A 84 -7.83 5.06 6.84
CA VAL A 84 -8.11 3.95 5.92
C VAL A 84 -8.76 2.78 6.66
N LYS A 85 -8.19 2.38 7.80
CA LYS A 85 -8.74 1.31 8.63
C LYS A 85 -10.21 1.57 9.01
N ARG A 86 -10.51 2.75 9.55
CA ARG A 86 -11.90 3.12 9.91
C ARG A 86 -12.83 3.13 8.70
N GLN A 87 -12.35 3.55 7.52
CA GLN A 87 -13.17 3.51 6.30
C GLN A 87 -13.46 2.08 5.86
N SER A 88 -12.47 1.18 5.93
CA SER A 88 -12.68 -0.23 5.60
C SER A 88 -13.67 -0.88 6.56
N GLU A 89 -13.53 -0.66 7.86
CA GLU A 89 -14.47 -1.16 8.87
C GLU A 89 -15.90 -0.64 8.64
N LYS A 90 -16.07 0.65 8.35
CA LYS A 90 -17.36 1.26 8.03
C LYS A 90 -18.01 0.64 6.79
N ASN A 91 -17.22 0.32 5.77
CA ASN A 91 -17.70 -0.30 4.54
C ASN A 91 -17.85 -1.83 4.66
N LYS A 92 -17.50 -2.43 5.80
CA LYS A 92 -17.43 -3.89 6.01
C LYS A 92 -16.43 -4.55 5.06
N ASP A 93 -15.33 -3.86 4.79
CA ASP A 93 -14.23 -4.33 3.96
C ASP A 93 -13.14 -4.93 4.87
N GLU A 94 -12.66 -6.11 4.54
CA GLU A 94 -11.56 -6.75 5.24
C GLU A 94 -10.27 -6.64 4.44
N ILE A 95 -9.30 -5.86 4.95
CA ILE A 95 -8.00 -5.69 4.27
C ILE A 95 -7.15 -6.94 4.49
N LYS A 96 -7.03 -7.76 3.45
CA LYS A 96 -6.26 -9.01 3.43
C LYS A 96 -4.93 -8.90 2.70
N ALA A 97 -4.75 -7.89 1.87
CA ALA A 97 -3.50 -7.65 1.17
C ALA A 97 -3.05 -6.20 1.34
N LEU A 98 -1.73 -6.02 1.43
CA LEU A 98 -1.09 -4.72 1.52
C LEU A 98 0.05 -4.65 0.52
N SER A 99 0.12 -3.56 -0.25
CA SER A 99 1.23 -3.29 -1.15
C SER A 99 1.90 -1.97 -0.78
N TYR A 100 3.22 -1.99 -0.80
CA TYR A 100 4.02 -0.78 -0.88
C TYR A 100 4.43 -0.54 -2.34
N TYR A 101 4.33 0.69 -2.80
CA TYR A 101 4.79 1.15 -4.10
C TYR A 101 5.63 2.42 -3.97
N GLY A 102 6.84 2.43 -4.52
CA GLY A 102 7.76 3.57 -4.49
C GLY A 102 9.21 3.15 -4.33
N HIS A 103 10.09 4.12 -4.08
CA HIS A 103 11.49 3.82 -3.80
C HIS A 103 11.69 3.05 -2.50
N GLY A 104 12.73 2.21 -2.45
CA GLY A 104 13.15 1.51 -1.24
C GLY A 104 14.65 1.17 -1.24
N GLY A 105 15.12 0.77 -0.09
CA GLY A 105 16.52 0.38 0.07
C GLY A 105 16.72 -0.43 1.35
N SER A 106 16.64 -1.74 1.25
CA SER A 106 16.88 -2.73 2.32
C SER A 106 16.26 -2.44 3.69
N VAL A 107 16.48 -1.26 4.26
CA VAL A 107 16.01 -0.88 5.60
C VAL A 107 15.19 0.42 5.61
N VAL A 108 14.94 1.02 4.44
CA VAL A 108 14.21 2.30 4.30
C VAL A 108 13.14 2.23 3.21
N ILE A 109 12.06 2.91 3.46
CA ILE A 109 10.98 3.24 2.55
C ILE A 109 11.27 4.65 2.01
N GLY A 110 11.25 4.84 0.69
CA GLY A 110 11.67 6.08 0.05
C GLY A 110 13.11 6.01 -0.46
N LYS A 111 13.64 7.14 -0.93
CA LYS A 111 15.03 7.22 -1.44
C LYS A 111 16.03 7.04 -0.29
N TRP A 112 17.14 6.36 -0.58
CA TRP A 112 18.21 6.15 0.40
C TRP A 112 18.76 7.45 0.98
N GLN A 113 18.97 8.46 0.13
CA GLN A 113 19.48 9.77 0.53
C GLN A 113 18.46 10.64 1.27
N ASP A 114 17.18 10.33 1.12
CA ASP A 114 16.07 11.04 1.79
C ASP A 114 14.98 10.03 2.18
N PRO A 115 15.24 9.20 3.20
CA PRO A 115 14.32 8.14 3.59
C PRO A 115 13.01 8.73 4.12
N PHE A 116 11.89 8.16 3.63
CA PHE A 116 10.57 8.56 4.09
C PHE A 116 10.23 7.95 5.45
N LEU A 117 10.45 6.63 5.58
CA LEU A 117 10.33 5.85 6.83
C LEU A 117 11.43 4.78 6.88
N GLY A 118 11.85 4.39 8.08
CA GLY A 118 12.54 3.11 8.26
C GLY A 118 11.56 1.94 8.12
N VAL A 119 12.05 0.74 7.76
CA VAL A 119 11.20 -0.46 7.60
C VAL A 119 10.45 -0.79 8.90
N SER A 120 11.10 -0.77 10.06
CA SER A 120 10.42 -0.98 11.35
C SER A 120 9.33 0.06 11.62
N GLN A 121 9.52 1.30 11.18
CA GLN A 121 8.49 2.34 11.29
C GLN A 121 7.32 2.07 10.33
N PHE A 122 7.62 1.66 9.09
CA PHE A 122 6.61 1.25 8.14
C PHE A 122 5.79 0.09 8.68
N THR A 123 6.44 -0.93 9.19
CA THR A 123 5.79 -2.07 9.83
C THR A 123 4.88 -1.64 10.97
N ASN A 124 5.38 -0.82 11.90
CA ASN A 124 4.61 -0.39 13.07
C ASN A 124 3.45 0.57 12.75
N TYR A 125 3.62 1.49 11.79
CA TYR A 125 2.62 2.53 11.51
C TYR A 125 1.71 2.22 10.34
N VAL A 126 2.14 1.33 9.43
CA VAL A 126 1.39 1.04 8.19
C VAL A 126 0.83 -0.37 8.19
N ILE A 127 1.61 -1.39 8.57
CA ILE A 127 1.18 -2.79 8.50
C ILE A 127 0.41 -3.20 9.74
N LYS A 128 1.02 -3.08 10.91
CA LYS A 128 0.48 -3.54 12.20
C LYS A 128 -0.96 -3.08 12.51
N PRO A 129 -1.42 -1.86 12.13
CA PRO A 129 -2.78 -1.44 12.38
C PRO A 129 -3.86 -2.33 11.77
N PHE A 130 -3.56 -3.05 10.68
CA PHE A 130 -4.53 -3.93 10.01
C PHE A 130 -4.58 -5.35 10.58
N GLY A 131 -3.65 -5.72 11.46
CA GLY A 131 -3.62 -7.04 12.10
C GLY A 131 -3.14 -8.12 11.14
N ASP A 132 -3.95 -9.18 10.96
CA ASP A 132 -3.62 -10.36 10.17
C ASP A 132 -3.77 -10.09 8.66
N ILE A 133 -2.66 -9.78 8.01
CA ILE A 133 -2.56 -9.61 6.57
C ILE A 133 -2.15 -10.94 5.94
N LYS A 134 -2.85 -11.41 4.91
CA LYS A 134 -2.45 -12.62 4.18
C LYS A 134 -1.24 -12.38 3.28
N LEU A 135 -1.24 -11.30 2.53
CA LEU A 135 -0.20 -10.99 1.53
C LEU A 135 0.34 -9.58 1.71
N ILE A 136 1.66 -9.45 1.77
CA ILE A 136 2.34 -8.16 1.65
C ILE A 136 3.24 -8.20 0.42
N THR A 137 3.13 -7.18 -0.44
CA THR A 137 4.03 -6.99 -1.58
C THR A 137 4.77 -5.66 -1.46
N MET A 138 6.06 -5.69 -1.77
CA MET A 138 6.92 -4.51 -1.74
C MET A 138 7.44 -4.25 -3.16
N ASP A 139 6.68 -3.46 -3.95
CA ASP A 139 7.06 -3.04 -5.30
C ASP A 139 8.10 -1.91 -5.21
N SER A 140 9.32 -2.30 -4.90
CA SER A 140 10.42 -1.39 -4.59
C SER A 140 11.76 -2.09 -4.65
N CYS A 141 12.83 -1.32 -4.93
CA CYS A 141 14.18 -1.85 -4.98
C CYS A 141 14.64 -2.36 -3.60
N TYR A 142 15.38 -3.46 -3.59
CA TYR A 142 16.08 -4.03 -2.42
C TYR A 142 15.22 -4.35 -1.20
N MET A 143 13.90 -4.33 -1.30
CA MET A 143 13.02 -4.63 -0.17
C MET A 143 12.90 -6.12 0.16
N GLY A 144 13.39 -7.00 -0.72
CA GLY A 144 13.54 -8.44 -0.47
C GLY A 144 14.77 -8.84 0.35
N GLY A 145 15.51 -7.88 0.88
CA GLY A 145 16.64 -8.15 1.77
C GLY A 145 16.18 -8.75 3.10
N LEU A 146 17.06 -9.53 3.75
CA LEU A 146 16.76 -10.29 4.97
C LEU A 146 16.13 -9.43 6.08
N THR A 147 16.67 -8.25 6.33
CA THR A 147 16.16 -7.34 7.37
C THR A 147 14.73 -6.91 7.11
N SER A 148 14.42 -6.47 5.89
CA SER A 148 13.07 -6.03 5.52
C SER A 148 12.08 -7.17 5.60
N MET A 149 12.46 -8.34 5.08
CA MET A 149 11.59 -9.52 5.08
C MET A 149 11.35 -10.05 6.49
N TYR A 150 12.36 -10.01 7.37
CA TYR A 150 12.20 -10.36 8.78
C TYR A 150 11.19 -9.46 9.49
N GLU A 151 11.32 -8.14 9.33
CA GLU A 151 10.42 -7.15 9.94
C GLU A 151 8.96 -7.32 9.45
N VAL A 152 8.77 -7.64 8.18
CA VAL A 152 7.44 -7.76 7.56
C VAL A 152 6.79 -9.12 7.85
N SER A 153 7.58 -10.20 7.90
CA SER A 153 7.09 -11.59 8.02
C SER A 153 6.27 -11.86 9.29
N ALA A 154 6.51 -11.09 10.36
CA ALA A 154 5.75 -11.20 11.60
C ALA A 154 4.27 -10.80 11.48
N TYR A 155 3.86 -10.19 10.35
CA TYR A 155 2.53 -9.59 10.20
C TYR A 155 1.78 -10.10 8.96
N CYS A 156 2.30 -11.10 8.25
CA CYS A 156 1.64 -11.66 7.08
C CYS A 156 1.93 -13.16 6.91
N LYS A 157 1.05 -13.83 6.20
CA LYS A 157 1.24 -15.24 5.82
C LYS A 157 2.24 -15.37 4.66
N PHE A 158 2.19 -14.44 3.70
CA PHE A 158 3.05 -14.41 2.52
C PHE A 158 3.62 -13.00 2.31
N ALA A 159 4.89 -12.93 1.94
CA ALA A 159 5.54 -11.68 1.56
C ALA A 159 6.27 -11.86 0.22
N ALA A 160 6.19 -10.85 -0.64
CA ALA A 160 6.90 -10.82 -1.92
C ALA A 160 7.60 -9.46 -2.10
N ALA A 161 8.89 -9.48 -2.38
CA ALA A 161 9.70 -8.28 -2.62
C ALA A 161 10.92 -8.61 -3.48
N SER A 162 11.47 -7.63 -4.17
CA SER A 162 12.70 -7.78 -4.94
C SER A 162 13.93 -7.70 -4.03
N PRO A 163 14.87 -8.67 -4.09
CA PRO A 163 16.13 -8.62 -3.34
C PRO A 163 17.17 -7.71 -4.00
N SER A 164 16.91 -7.22 -5.21
CA SER A 164 17.83 -6.43 -6.01
C SER A 164 17.19 -5.14 -6.52
N TRP A 165 17.93 -4.39 -7.33
CA TRP A 165 17.38 -3.28 -8.06
C TRP A 165 16.21 -3.72 -8.94
N HIS A 166 15.12 -2.96 -8.93
CA HIS A 166 13.90 -3.23 -9.70
C HIS A 166 13.77 -2.12 -10.76
N PRO A 167 14.25 -2.35 -12.00
CA PRO A 167 14.33 -1.30 -13.03
C PRO A 167 12.95 -0.82 -13.49
N ASP A 168 12.00 -1.75 -13.57
CA ASP A 168 10.61 -1.44 -13.86
C ASP A 168 9.84 -1.59 -12.56
N LEU A 169 9.37 -0.50 -12.02
CA LEU A 169 8.31 -0.50 -11.02
C LEU A 169 7.06 -1.11 -11.67
N SER A 170 7.26 -2.29 -12.25
CA SER A 170 6.24 -3.03 -12.94
C SER A 170 5.39 -3.65 -11.86
N VAL A 171 4.43 -3.03 -11.55
CA VAL A 171 3.14 -3.25 -10.98
C VAL A 171 2.60 -4.65 -11.23
N SER A 172 3.44 -5.63 -11.01
CA SER A 172 3.03 -7.04 -11.04
C SER A 172 1.96 -7.31 -10.00
N SER A 173 2.06 -6.70 -8.83
CA SER A 173 1.02 -6.77 -7.80
C SER A 173 -0.27 -6.08 -8.23
N LEU A 174 -0.20 -4.93 -8.88
CA LEU A 174 -1.40 -4.23 -9.36
C LEU A 174 -2.06 -4.90 -10.57
N LYS A 175 -1.32 -5.69 -11.36
CA LYS A 175 -1.91 -6.55 -12.40
C LYS A 175 -2.68 -7.73 -11.82
N ALA A 176 -2.39 -8.12 -10.59
CA ALA A 176 -3.08 -9.18 -9.87
C ALA A 176 -4.38 -8.72 -9.17
N PHE A 177 -4.72 -7.42 -9.23
CA PHE A 177 -6.00 -6.94 -8.71
C PHE A 177 -7.17 -7.68 -9.35
N GLY A 178 -8.09 -8.14 -8.53
CA GLY A 178 -9.20 -8.97 -8.95
C GLY A 178 -8.90 -10.47 -8.97
N LYS A 179 -7.63 -10.87 -8.76
CA LYS A 179 -7.22 -12.28 -8.64
C LYS A 179 -6.92 -12.70 -7.20
N LEU A 180 -7.40 -11.93 -6.22
CA LEU A 180 -7.29 -12.36 -4.83
C LEU A 180 -8.05 -13.68 -4.65
N PRO A 181 -7.48 -14.65 -3.90
CA PRO A 181 -8.12 -15.93 -3.64
C PRO A 181 -9.55 -15.73 -3.17
N LYS A 182 -10.47 -16.52 -3.73
CA LYS A 182 -11.91 -16.41 -3.42
C LYS A 182 -12.27 -17.07 -2.09
N SER A 183 -11.41 -17.93 -1.58
CA SER A 183 -11.61 -18.62 -0.30
C SER A 183 -10.38 -18.47 0.60
N ASP A 184 -10.55 -18.81 1.88
CA ASP A 184 -9.46 -18.82 2.83
C ASP A 184 -8.51 -20.01 2.65
N ASP A 185 -8.89 -20.95 1.80
CA ASP A 185 -8.19 -22.21 1.53
C ASP A 185 -7.36 -22.15 0.24
N ASP A 186 -7.42 -21.07 -0.57
CA ASP A 186 -6.67 -20.87 -1.82
C ASP A 186 -5.33 -20.14 -1.62
#